data_da897a446a4edbe61d139119c092f99d
#
_entry.id   da897a446a4edbe61d139119c092f99d
#
_cell.length_a   1.000
_cell.length_b   1.000
_cell.length_c   1.000
_cell.angle_alpha   90.00
_cell.angle_beta   90.00
_cell.angle_gamma   90.00
#
_symmetry.space_group_name_H-M   'P 1'
#
loop_
_entity.id
_entity.type
_entity.pdbx_description
1 polymer ?
#
loop_
_entity_poly.entity_id
_entity_poly.type
_entity_poly.pdbx_seq_one_letter_code
_entity_poly.pdbx_strand_id
1 'polypeptide(L)'
;MPSLKVVSLLLLIVFFPVLLSAHEFNPAHLVVNEVAENEYQINWMYPIKNIGQRAEIIFPETCESEAQSPYQQGKYLIEKIDLICSKA
;
A
#
# COMPACT_ATOMS: atom_id res chain seq x y z
N MET A 1 -7.41 30.20 -39.64
CA MET A 1 -6.54 29.05 -39.97
C MET A 1 -7.02 27.83 -39.25
N PRO A 2 -7.44 26.81 -39.96
CA PRO A 2 -8.00 25.60 -39.34
C PRO A 2 -6.97 24.76 -38.57
N SER A 3 -5.68 24.91 -38.86
CA SER A 3 -4.62 24.10 -38.25
C SER A 3 -4.46 24.29 -36.75
N LEU A 4 -4.70 25.49 -36.22
CA LEU A 4 -4.59 25.77 -34.80
C LEU A 4 -5.68 25.07 -33.97
N LYS A 5 -6.89 24.97 -34.50
CA LYS A 5 -8.00 24.31 -33.84
C LYS A 5 -7.77 22.78 -33.75
N VAL A 6 -7.19 22.22 -34.79
CA VAL A 6 -6.88 20.77 -34.81
C VAL A 6 -5.80 20.43 -33.80
N VAL A 7 -4.77 21.26 -33.63
CA VAL A 7 -3.70 21.06 -32.67
C VAL A 7 -4.24 21.11 -31.24
N SER A 8 -5.15 22.04 -30.93
CA SER A 8 -5.77 22.12 -29.60
C SER A 8 -6.58 20.87 -29.24
N LEU A 9 -7.31 20.33 -30.19
CA LEU A 9 -8.08 19.09 -29.99
C LEU A 9 -7.16 17.90 -29.73
N LEU A 10 -6.07 17.78 -30.44
CA LEU A 10 -5.09 16.72 -30.25
C LEU A 10 -4.44 16.77 -28.87
N LEU A 11 -4.13 17.97 -28.37
CA LEU A 11 -3.57 18.14 -27.05
C LEU A 11 -4.54 17.71 -25.95
N LEU A 12 -5.82 18.01 -26.07
CA LEU A 12 -6.85 17.59 -25.13
C LEU A 12 -6.98 16.06 -25.05
N ILE A 13 -6.90 15.37 -26.18
CA ILE A 13 -7.00 13.91 -26.24
C ILE A 13 -5.81 13.26 -25.56
N VAL A 14 -4.62 13.82 -25.67
CA VAL A 14 -3.40 13.25 -25.07
C VAL A 14 -3.45 13.27 -23.54
N PHE A 15 -4.02 14.30 -22.93
CA PHE A 15 -4.09 14.39 -21.46
C PHE A 15 -5.16 13.51 -20.83
N PHE A 16 -6.20 13.15 -21.56
CA PHE A 16 -7.35 12.43 -21.01
C PHE A 16 -7.01 11.03 -20.45
N PRO A 17 -6.23 10.18 -21.12
CA PRO A 17 -5.92 8.85 -20.60
C PRO A 17 -5.11 8.85 -19.30
N VAL A 18 -4.25 9.85 -19.11
CA VAL A 18 -3.40 9.94 -17.91
C VAL A 18 -4.25 10.20 -16.67
N LEU A 19 -5.28 11.03 -16.76
CA LEU A 19 -6.17 11.31 -15.64
C LEU A 19 -7.00 10.08 -15.22
N LEU A 20 -7.44 9.27 -16.17
CA LEU A 20 -8.23 8.08 -15.89
C LEU A 20 -7.43 7.01 -15.14
N SER A 21 -6.17 6.82 -15.47
CA SER A 21 -5.35 5.79 -14.84
C SER A 21 -4.98 6.15 -13.40
N ALA A 22 -5.00 7.42 -13.00
CA ALA A 22 -4.64 7.83 -11.64
C ALA A 22 -5.71 7.50 -10.60
N HIS A 23 -6.95 7.24 -10.98
CA HIS A 23 -8.07 7.06 -10.05
C HIS A 23 -8.22 5.65 -9.48
N GLU A 24 -7.56 4.66 -10.06
CA GLU A 24 -7.75 3.27 -9.67
C GLU A 24 -6.65 2.71 -8.79
N PHE A 25 -5.71 3.54 -8.37
CA PHE A 25 -4.56 3.10 -7.61
C PHE A 25 -4.83 3.19 -6.10
N ASN A 26 -4.97 2.02 -5.45
CA ASN A 26 -5.12 1.91 -4.00
C ASN A 26 -3.96 1.05 -3.46
N PRO A 27 -2.83 1.67 -3.10
CA PRO A 27 -1.66 0.92 -2.65
C PRO A 27 -1.85 0.35 -1.25
N ALA A 28 -1.24 -0.80 -1.00
CA ALA A 28 -1.04 -1.30 0.34
C ALA A 28 0.13 -0.54 0.99
N HIS A 29 0.09 -0.41 2.31
CA HIS A 29 1.11 0.29 3.08
C HIS A 29 1.68 -0.61 4.15
N LEU A 30 2.99 -0.67 4.24
CA LEU A 30 3.68 -1.37 5.29
C LEU A 30 4.53 -0.36 6.06
N VAL A 31 4.23 -0.22 7.35
CA VAL A 31 4.99 0.69 8.23
C VAL A 31 5.67 -0.15 9.30
N VAL A 32 6.98 -0.01 9.42
CA VAL A 32 7.79 -0.72 10.40
C VAL A 32 8.43 0.31 11.32
N ASN A 33 8.10 0.24 12.61
CA ASN A 33 8.66 1.14 13.62
C ASN A 33 9.48 0.34 14.62
N GLU A 34 10.73 0.76 14.84
CA GLU A 34 11.55 0.19 15.90
C GLU A 34 11.13 0.86 17.22
N VAL A 35 10.63 0.07 18.17
CA VAL A 35 10.15 0.57 19.45
C VAL A 35 11.16 0.35 20.58
N ALA A 36 12.05 -0.61 20.43
CA ALA A 36 13.15 -0.89 21.34
C ALA A 36 14.20 -1.68 20.55
N GLU A 37 15.36 -1.95 21.15
CA GLU A 37 16.39 -2.75 20.51
C GLU A 37 15.83 -4.14 20.15
N ASN A 38 15.88 -4.51 18.87
CA ASN A 38 15.37 -5.76 18.31
C ASN A 38 13.85 -5.97 18.47
N GLU A 39 13.11 -4.91 18.79
CA GLU A 39 11.67 -4.95 18.91
C GLU A 39 11.04 -3.98 17.92
N TYR A 40 10.09 -4.47 17.14
CA TYR A 40 9.46 -3.70 16.07
C TYR A 40 7.95 -3.78 16.18
N GLN A 41 7.29 -2.70 15.83
CA GLN A 41 5.84 -2.67 15.66
C GLN A 41 5.53 -2.46 14.19
N ILE A 42 4.78 -3.38 13.59
CA ILE A 42 4.47 -3.38 12.17
C ILE A 42 2.99 -3.10 12.00
N ASN A 43 2.67 -2.14 11.14
CA ASN A 43 1.31 -1.87 10.71
C ASN A 43 1.20 -2.22 9.24
N TRP A 44 0.40 -3.26 8.94
CA TRP A 44 0.15 -3.71 7.58
C TRP A 44 -1.25 -3.29 7.18
N MET A 45 -1.35 -2.37 6.22
CA MET A 45 -2.60 -1.80 5.76
C MET A 45 -2.81 -2.17 4.29
N TYR A 46 -3.93 -2.81 3.99
CA TYR A 46 -4.24 -3.21 2.62
C TYR A 46 -5.72 -2.97 2.30
N PRO A 47 -6.04 -2.69 1.02
CA PRO A 47 -7.43 -2.46 0.62
C PRO A 47 -8.29 -3.71 0.82
N ILE A 48 -9.48 -3.55 1.35
CA ILE A 48 -10.40 -4.68 1.62
C ILE A 48 -10.74 -5.43 0.33
N LYS A 49 -10.93 -4.72 -0.76
CA LYS A 49 -11.26 -5.35 -2.05
C LYS A 49 -10.18 -6.25 -2.60
N ASN A 50 -8.96 -6.14 -2.10
CA ASN A 50 -7.82 -6.94 -2.54
C ASN A 50 -7.43 -8.01 -1.51
N ILE A 51 -8.30 -8.32 -0.56
CA ILE A 51 -7.96 -9.20 0.57
C ILE A 51 -7.49 -10.59 0.11
N GLY A 52 -8.04 -11.11 -0.98
CA GLY A 52 -7.62 -12.41 -1.52
C GLY A 52 -6.34 -12.37 -2.33
N GLN A 53 -5.81 -11.19 -2.62
CA GLN A 53 -4.61 -10.99 -3.43
C GLN A 53 -3.51 -10.26 -2.68
N ARG A 54 -3.67 -10.08 -1.36
CA ARG A 54 -2.68 -9.37 -0.56
C ARG A 54 -1.36 -10.13 -0.53
N ALA A 55 -0.26 -9.37 -0.44
CA ALA A 55 1.05 -9.96 -0.25
C ALA A 55 1.18 -10.56 1.14
N GLU A 56 1.88 -11.67 1.25
CA GLU A 56 2.18 -12.29 2.53
C GLU A 56 3.49 -11.72 3.06
N ILE A 57 3.52 -11.37 4.35
CA ILE A 57 4.73 -10.88 5.00
C ILE A 57 5.46 -12.06 5.63
N ILE A 58 6.71 -12.25 5.25
CA ILE A 58 7.55 -13.31 5.76
C ILE A 58 8.64 -12.69 6.62
N PHE A 59 8.74 -13.13 7.87
CA PHE A 59 9.75 -12.64 8.80
C PHE A 59 10.94 -13.60 8.89
N PRO A 60 12.13 -13.11 9.25
CA PRO A 60 13.28 -13.98 9.49
C PRO A 60 13.01 -14.99 10.61
N GLU A 61 13.66 -16.15 10.54
CA GLU A 61 13.49 -17.21 11.55
C GLU A 61 13.94 -16.78 12.94
N THR A 62 14.82 -15.80 13.03
CA THR A 62 15.29 -15.27 14.31
C THR A 62 14.27 -14.36 14.99
N CYS A 63 13.16 -14.08 14.34
CA CYS A 63 12.13 -13.19 14.85
C CYS A 63 10.87 -13.96 15.21
N GLU A 64 10.24 -13.56 16.32
CA GLU A 64 8.93 -14.05 16.72
C GLU A 64 7.90 -12.94 16.50
N SER A 65 6.78 -13.30 15.89
CA SER A 65 5.73 -12.34 15.60
C SER A 65 4.45 -12.69 16.36
N GLU A 66 3.76 -11.66 16.82
CA GLU A 66 2.45 -11.79 17.44
C GLU A 66 1.51 -10.79 16.77
N ALA A 67 0.51 -11.31 16.08
CA ALA A 67 -0.44 -10.48 15.34
C ALA A 67 -1.72 -10.29 16.16
N GLN A 68 -2.19 -9.05 16.21
CA GLN A 68 -3.49 -8.71 16.76
C GLN A 68 -4.56 -8.96 15.70
N SER A 69 -5.84 -9.05 16.15
CA SER A 69 -6.94 -9.20 15.23
C SER A 69 -7.02 -8.00 14.28
N PRO A 70 -7.16 -8.23 12.97
CA PRO A 70 -7.27 -7.12 12.04
C PRO A 70 -8.53 -6.29 12.28
N TYR A 71 -8.45 -5.00 12.00
CA TYR A 71 -9.62 -4.12 12.10
C TYR A 71 -9.75 -3.29 10.84
N GLN A 72 -10.98 -2.86 10.56
CA GLN A 72 -11.29 -2.08 9.38
C GLN A 72 -11.25 -0.59 9.69
N GLN A 73 -10.59 0.17 8.83
CA GLN A 73 -10.60 1.62 8.87
C GLN A 73 -10.83 2.14 7.45
N GLY A 74 -12.05 2.69 7.22
CA GLY A 74 -12.44 3.12 5.89
C GLY A 74 -12.45 1.96 4.89
N LYS A 75 -11.70 2.09 3.82
CA LYS A 75 -11.60 1.07 2.77
C LYS A 75 -10.46 0.08 3.00
N TYR A 76 -9.79 0.16 4.15
CA TYR A 76 -8.60 -0.62 4.44
C TYR A 76 -8.81 -1.55 5.62
N LEU A 77 -8.13 -2.67 5.57
CA LEU A 77 -7.95 -3.55 6.72
C LEU A 77 -6.55 -3.31 7.29
N ILE A 78 -6.45 -3.22 8.61
CA ILE A 78 -5.18 -2.93 9.28
C ILE A 78 -4.83 -4.09 10.20
N GLU A 79 -3.64 -4.65 10.01
CA GLU A 79 -3.07 -5.67 10.89
C GLU A 79 -1.89 -5.06 11.65
N LYS A 80 -1.94 -5.16 12.98
CA LYS A 80 -0.83 -4.77 13.85
C LYS A 80 -0.08 -6.01 14.29
N ILE A 81 1.23 -5.99 14.09
CA ILE A 81 2.09 -7.12 14.38
C ILE A 81 3.23 -6.64 15.27
N ASP A 82 3.40 -7.29 16.42
CA ASP A 82 4.56 -7.06 17.27
C ASP A 82 5.63 -8.09 16.92
N LEU A 83 6.84 -7.61 16.66
CA LEU A 83 7.96 -8.44 16.22
C LEU A 83 9.12 -8.29 17.18
N ILE A 84 9.61 -9.42 17.67
CA ILE A 84 10.78 -9.47 18.55
C ILE A 84 11.83 -10.35 17.89
N CYS A 85 13.00 -9.80 17.63
CA CYS A 85 14.08 -10.50 16.94
C CYS A 85 15.22 -10.77 17.91
N SER A 86 15.74 -12.01 17.88
CA SER A 86 16.92 -12.32 18.67
C SER A 86 18.17 -11.80 17.97
N LYS A 87 19.18 -11.46 18.78
CA LYS A 87 20.49 -11.11 18.23
C LYS A 87 21.11 -12.39 17.66
N ALA A 88 21.45 -12.32 16.39
CA ALA A 88 22.18 -13.41 15.74
C ALA A 88 23.63 -13.44 16.19
#